data_9139ace3fc7514c30e36a2d833d3581e
#
_entry.id   9139ace3fc7514c30e36a2d833d3581e
#
_cell.length_a   1.000
_cell.length_b   1.000
_cell.length_c   1.000
_cell.angle_alpha   90.00
_cell.angle_beta   90.00
_cell.angle_gamma   90.00
#
_symmetry.space_group_name_H-M   'P 1'
#
loop_
_entity.id
_entity.type
_entity.pdbx_description
1 polymer ?
#
loop_
_entity_poly.entity_id
_entity_poly.type
_entity_poly.pdbx_seq_one_letter_code
_entity_poly.pdbx_strand_id
1 'polypeptide(L)'
;MKPTRRALLSAGGASALALSLAACSKSQPKTAQTQASGTPIAEPVLNDKQLSEILQRVQTGLATADKEKNADKLKEVMSGPAARIRAAEYATASASGNNDFIHPMTTTIQGGGVGQTVGFPRNAAAASEGASPSLISLEQNSARDQFKVWAWVQGFSEKKNIPVLTKQSAQRAKQVTADSTGLVSTPKAALDAYVDALNHPDGENGKAFPDDLLRQKVQAARTTNLSSLGEVTVTATAGKDGFQGLQMEEGDGGALVFTTLTYTVVYKRTVDGSDLTLQGDVAALMGGNQKIVGTVTATYDSMVAFSIPKEGSKDKVAVLGAETALIKVDRDDSKTLAPTASASAKPS
;
A
#
# COMPACT_ATOMS: atom_id res chain seq x y z
N MET A 1 9.28 -75.92 1.45
CA MET A 1 10.01 -76.34 2.65
C MET A 1 10.85 -75.23 3.18
N LYS A 2 10.54 -74.78 4.40
CA LYS A 2 11.41 -73.99 5.29
C LYS A 2 12.62 -74.84 5.71
N PRO A 3 13.66 -74.37 6.43
CA PRO A 3 13.89 -73.13 7.15
C PRO A 3 15.36 -72.65 7.10
N THR A 4 15.74 -71.53 7.65
CA THR A 4 16.10 -70.96 8.96
C THR A 4 17.53 -70.37 8.97
N ARG A 5 17.64 -69.15 9.36
CA ARG A 5 18.22 -68.49 10.55
C ARG A 5 19.74 -68.41 10.78
N ARG A 6 20.12 -67.17 11.18
CA ARG A 6 21.16 -66.76 12.15
C ARG A 6 22.55 -66.48 11.59
N ALA A 7 23.01 -65.26 11.65
CA ALA A 7 23.45 -64.33 12.69
C ALA A 7 24.92 -64.58 13.09
N LEU A 8 25.75 -63.58 13.04
CA LEU A 8 26.65 -63.08 14.07
C LEU A 8 27.85 -62.30 13.49
N LEU A 9 27.91 -61.06 13.83
CA LEU A 9 29.01 -60.27 14.48
C LEU A 9 30.47 -60.58 14.12
N SER A 10 31.19 -59.53 13.64
CA SER A 10 32.18 -58.81 14.44
C SER A 10 33.17 -58.02 13.55
N ALA A 11 33.25 -56.78 13.81
CA ALA A 11 34.41 -55.96 14.18
C ALA A 11 35.65 -55.91 13.27
N GLY A 12 36.02 -54.72 12.90
CA GLY A 12 37.42 -54.30 12.92
C GLY A 12 38.01 -53.88 11.59
N GLY A 13 38.56 -52.65 11.53
CA GLY A 13 39.66 -52.36 10.66
C GLY A 13 39.53 -51.08 9.81
N ALA A 14 40.06 -50.02 10.32
CA ALA A 14 40.38 -48.76 9.60
C ALA A 14 41.34 -49.00 8.42
N SER A 15 41.09 -48.34 7.30
CA SER A 15 42.15 -47.95 6.39
C SER A 15 41.71 -46.76 5.54
N ALA A 16 42.40 -45.67 5.71
CA ALA A 16 42.38 -44.47 4.88
C ALA A 16 42.87 -44.76 3.47
N LEU A 17 42.16 -44.28 2.48
CA LEU A 17 42.73 -44.00 1.16
C LEU A 17 42.16 -42.68 0.65
N ALA A 18 43.06 -41.67 0.72
CA ALA A 18 42.93 -40.41 0.04
C ALA A 18 43.08 -40.62 -1.48
N LEU A 19 42.11 -40.25 -2.25
CA LEU A 19 42.25 -40.00 -3.68
C LEU A 19 41.81 -38.60 -3.99
N SER A 20 42.82 -37.75 -4.26
CA SER A 20 42.71 -36.41 -4.81
C SER A 20 42.19 -36.48 -6.24
N LEU A 21 41.02 -35.86 -6.48
CA LEU A 21 40.60 -35.45 -7.81
C LEU A 21 40.44 -33.94 -7.81
N ALA A 22 41.50 -33.30 -8.31
CA ALA A 22 41.43 -31.91 -8.72
C ALA A 22 40.63 -31.84 -10.01
N ALA A 23 39.49 -31.18 -9.98
CA ALA A 23 38.79 -30.72 -11.18
C ALA A 23 38.21 -29.34 -10.91
N CYS A 24 38.57 -28.41 -11.75
CA CYS A 24 38.17 -27.02 -11.81
C CYS A 24 36.65 -26.84 -11.67
N SER A 25 36.20 -26.06 -10.73
CA SER A 25 34.92 -25.39 -10.83
C SER A 25 35.05 -23.94 -10.39
N LYS A 26 34.73 -23.09 -11.32
CA LYS A 26 34.58 -21.65 -11.12
C LYS A 26 33.39 -21.40 -10.19
N SER A 27 33.60 -20.45 -9.29
CA SER A 27 32.58 -19.76 -8.47
C SER A 27 31.69 -20.64 -7.60
N GLN A 28 32.18 -20.97 -6.40
CA GLN A 28 31.34 -21.29 -5.26
C GLN A 28 30.61 -20.03 -4.76
N PRO A 29 29.30 -20.11 -4.42
CA PRO A 29 28.70 -19.09 -3.59
C PRO A 29 29.38 -19.12 -2.22
N LYS A 30 29.79 -17.96 -1.70
CA LYS A 30 30.34 -17.82 -0.36
C LYS A 30 29.35 -18.37 0.64
N THR A 31 29.67 -19.50 1.23
CA THR A 31 28.97 -20.05 2.40
C THR A 31 28.99 -19.03 3.52
N ALA A 32 27.83 -18.79 4.12
CA ALA A 32 27.70 -17.96 5.30
C ALA A 32 28.76 -18.35 6.35
N GLN A 33 29.53 -17.41 6.83
CA GLN A 33 30.45 -17.64 7.93
C GLN A 33 29.62 -17.86 9.19
N THR A 34 29.63 -19.10 9.67
CA THR A 34 29.07 -19.46 10.99
C THR A 34 30.02 -18.88 12.05
N GLN A 35 29.66 -17.75 12.63
CA GLN A 35 30.27 -17.32 13.89
C GLN A 35 29.75 -18.23 15.00
N ALA A 36 30.65 -18.84 15.73
CA ALA A 36 30.32 -19.65 16.91
C ALA A 36 29.56 -18.81 17.92
N SER A 37 28.35 -19.30 18.34
CA SER A 37 27.50 -18.76 19.40
C SER A 37 26.78 -17.43 19.12
N GLY A 38 26.35 -17.15 17.90
CA GLY A 38 25.50 -16.00 17.56
C GLY A 38 24.22 -16.43 16.88
N THR A 39 23.12 -15.70 17.17
CA THR A 39 21.88 -15.80 16.40
C THR A 39 22.21 -15.60 14.91
N PRO A 40 21.70 -16.44 13.99
CA PRO A 40 21.94 -16.27 12.56
C PRO A 40 21.56 -14.84 12.13
N ILE A 41 22.50 -14.12 11.54
CA ILE A 41 22.22 -12.81 10.95
C ILE A 41 21.42 -13.06 9.67
N ALA A 42 20.20 -12.55 9.60
CA ALA A 42 19.38 -12.67 8.42
C ALA A 42 20.02 -11.88 7.27
N GLU A 43 20.18 -12.54 6.12
CA GLU A 43 20.66 -11.90 4.89
C GLU A 43 19.54 -11.09 4.23
N PRO A 44 19.85 -10.04 3.43
CA PRO A 44 18.89 -9.38 2.58
C PRO A 44 18.16 -10.39 1.67
N VAL A 45 16.86 -10.32 1.60
CA VAL A 45 16.03 -11.31 0.87
C VAL A 45 16.18 -11.23 -0.65
N LEU A 46 16.71 -10.12 -1.17
CA LEU A 46 16.98 -9.87 -2.60
C LEU A 46 18.30 -9.10 -2.78
N ASN A 47 18.90 -9.21 -3.95
CA ASN A 47 19.92 -8.28 -4.43
C ASN A 47 19.34 -7.29 -5.46
N ASP A 48 20.10 -6.27 -5.86
CA ASP A 48 19.65 -5.20 -6.77
C ASP A 48 19.17 -5.73 -8.12
N LYS A 49 19.87 -6.71 -8.67
CA LYS A 49 19.52 -7.34 -9.95
C LYS A 49 18.16 -8.02 -9.83
N GLN A 50 17.94 -8.80 -8.77
CA GLN A 50 16.68 -9.48 -8.53
C GLN A 50 15.54 -8.49 -8.32
N LEU A 51 15.76 -7.41 -7.57
CA LEU A 51 14.77 -6.36 -7.39
C LEU A 51 14.39 -5.71 -8.73
N SER A 52 15.38 -5.41 -9.57
CA SER A 52 15.15 -4.83 -10.91
C SER A 52 14.37 -5.80 -11.82
N GLU A 53 14.72 -7.09 -11.82
CA GLU A 53 13.99 -8.12 -12.60
C GLU A 53 12.55 -8.30 -12.13
N ILE A 54 12.30 -8.23 -10.81
CA ILE A 54 10.94 -8.26 -10.25
C ILE A 54 10.13 -7.06 -10.74
N LEU A 55 10.68 -5.85 -10.66
CA LEU A 55 10.00 -4.64 -11.09
C LEU A 55 9.75 -4.60 -12.61
N GLN A 56 10.67 -5.13 -13.41
CA GLN A 56 10.45 -5.27 -14.85
C GLN A 56 9.30 -6.25 -15.16
N ARG A 57 9.21 -7.37 -14.46
CA ARG A 57 8.09 -8.31 -14.58
C ARG A 57 6.77 -7.64 -14.16
N VAL A 58 6.77 -6.90 -13.05
CA VAL A 58 5.61 -6.13 -12.61
C VAL A 58 5.16 -5.14 -13.68
N GLN A 59 6.09 -4.37 -14.25
CA GLN A 59 5.80 -3.40 -15.33
C GLN A 59 5.12 -4.07 -16.53
N THR A 60 5.65 -5.21 -16.97
CA THR A 60 5.11 -5.92 -18.12
C THR A 60 3.71 -6.47 -17.85
N GLY A 61 3.51 -7.08 -16.68
CA GLY A 61 2.21 -7.61 -16.27
C GLY A 61 1.17 -6.51 -16.07
N LEU A 62 1.57 -5.41 -15.43
CA LEU A 62 0.70 -4.26 -15.22
C LEU A 62 0.28 -3.60 -16.53
N ALA A 63 1.22 -3.37 -17.47
CA ALA A 63 0.91 -2.80 -18.78
C ALA A 63 -0.13 -3.65 -19.55
N THR A 64 -0.06 -4.98 -19.41
CA THR A 64 -1.05 -5.88 -19.99
C THR A 64 -2.41 -5.76 -19.30
N ALA A 65 -2.43 -5.75 -17.98
CA ALA A 65 -3.65 -5.62 -17.19
C ALA A 65 -4.34 -4.27 -17.42
N ASP A 66 -3.57 -3.17 -17.45
CA ASP A 66 -4.07 -1.79 -17.67
C ASP A 66 -4.69 -1.65 -19.07
N LYS A 67 -4.03 -2.17 -20.11
CA LYS A 67 -4.54 -2.13 -21.47
C LYS A 67 -5.90 -2.82 -21.61
N GLU A 68 -6.08 -3.93 -20.91
CA GLU A 68 -7.30 -4.73 -20.97
C GLU A 68 -8.30 -4.34 -19.86
N LYS A 69 -7.92 -3.52 -18.91
CA LYS A 69 -8.66 -3.22 -17.66
C LYS A 69 -9.12 -4.51 -16.97
N ASN A 70 -8.22 -5.49 -16.92
CA ASN A 70 -8.52 -6.83 -16.44
C ASN A 70 -7.97 -7.06 -15.03
N ALA A 71 -8.86 -7.00 -14.02
CA ALA A 71 -8.50 -7.19 -12.62
C ALA A 71 -7.95 -8.60 -12.30
N ASP A 72 -8.30 -9.63 -13.06
CA ASP A 72 -7.75 -10.98 -12.84
C ASP A 72 -6.27 -11.05 -13.18
N LYS A 73 -5.81 -10.30 -14.18
CA LYS A 73 -4.38 -10.21 -14.53
C LYS A 73 -3.54 -9.49 -13.48
N LEU A 74 -4.14 -8.65 -12.64
CA LEU A 74 -3.44 -8.00 -11.53
C LEU A 74 -2.92 -9.03 -10.51
N LYS A 75 -3.62 -10.15 -10.33
CA LYS A 75 -3.26 -11.18 -9.34
C LYS A 75 -1.87 -11.79 -9.56
N GLU A 76 -1.30 -11.64 -10.75
CA GLU A 76 0.05 -12.11 -11.07
C GLU A 76 1.14 -11.16 -10.55
N VAL A 77 0.83 -9.86 -10.48
CA VAL A 77 1.82 -8.80 -10.20
C VAL A 77 1.47 -7.92 -9.01
N MET A 78 0.24 -7.94 -8.54
CA MET A 78 -0.26 -7.16 -7.41
C MET A 78 -0.99 -8.06 -6.40
N SER A 79 -1.04 -7.61 -5.15
CA SER A 79 -1.75 -8.24 -4.03
C SER A 79 -2.36 -7.18 -3.13
N GLY A 80 -3.16 -7.58 -2.16
CA GLY A 80 -3.69 -6.71 -1.10
C GLY A 80 -4.32 -5.41 -1.61
N PRO A 81 -3.98 -4.26 -0.98
CA PRO A 81 -4.55 -2.96 -1.35
C PRO A 81 -4.19 -2.52 -2.76
N ALA A 82 -2.99 -2.85 -3.27
CA ALA A 82 -2.59 -2.50 -4.63
C ALA A 82 -3.53 -3.09 -5.67
N ALA A 83 -3.81 -4.38 -5.58
CA ALA A 83 -4.73 -5.05 -6.51
C ALA A 83 -6.15 -4.49 -6.41
N ARG A 84 -6.62 -4.21 -5.19
CA ARG A 84 -7.97 -3.69 -4.93
C ARG A 84 -8.15 -2.28 -5.51
N ILE A 85 -7.21 -1.38 -5.25
CA ILE A 85 -7.26 0.00 -5.74
C ILE A 85 -7.15 0.04 -7.26
N ARG A 86 -6.20 -0.70 -7.87
CA ARG A 86 -6.09 -0.76 -9.33
C ARG A 86 -7.33 -1.33 -10.00
N ALA A 87 -7.98 -2.34 -9.40
CA ALA A 87 -9.24 -2.87 -9.91
C ALA A 87 -10.38 -1.84 -9.85
N ALA A 88 -10.41 -1.01 -8.79
CA ALA A 88 -11.37 0.08 -8.67
C ALA A 88 -11.13 1.20 -9.71
N GLU A 89 -9.87 1.52 -10.01
CA GLU A 89 -9.51 2.42 -11.10
C GLU A 89 -10.03 1.91 -12.46
N TYR A 90 -9.89 0.60 -12.72
CA TYR A 90 -10.45 -0.02 -13.95
C TYR A 90 -11.97 0.09 -14.01
N ALA A 91 -12.66 -0.14 -12.89
CA ALA A 91 -14.10 -0.03 -12.82
C ALA A 91 -14.56 1.41 -13.12
N THR A 92 -13.92 2.40 -12.50
CA THR A 92 -14.23 3.82 -12.72
C THR A 92 -13.89 4.26 -14.15
N ALA A 93 -12.72 3.86 -14.67
CA ALA A 93 -12.31 4.15 -16.05
C ALA A 93 -13.27 3.55 -17.08
N SER A 94 -13.74 2.32 -16.83
CA SER A 94 -14.70 1.65 -17.71
C SER A 94 -16.09 2.29 -17.66
N ALA A 95 -16.55 2.67 -16.46
CA ALA A 95 -17.86 3.29 -16.26
C ALA A 95 -17.93 4.72 -16.83
N SER A 96 -16.83 5.48 -16.73
CA SER A 96 -16.74 6.85 -17.22
C SER A 96 -16.30 6.97 -18.68
N GLY A 97 -15.70 5.92 -19.26
CA GLY A 97 -15.01 6.00 -20.55
C GLY A 97 -13.71 6.80 -20.51
N ASN A 98 -13.23 7.18 -19.32
CA ASN A 98 -12.02 8.01 -19.13
C ASN A 98 -10.89 7.19 -18.48
N ASN A 99 -9.80 7.00 -19.21
CA ASN A 99 -8.63 6.26 -18.74
C ASN A 99 -7.74 7.06 -17.75
N ASP A 100 -7.95 8.36 -17.57
CA ASP A 100 -7.21 9.16 -16.61
C ASP A 100 -7.45 8.71 -15.15
N PHE A 101 -8.48 7.91 -14.91
CA PHE A 101 -8.70 7.25 -13.63
C PHE A 101 -7.73 6.10 -13.36
N ILE A 102 -6.96 5.65 -14.34
CA ILE A 102 -5.90 4.64 -14.17
C ILE A 102 -4.59 5.40 -13.97
N HIS A 103 -4.18 5.56 -12.72
CA HIS A 103 -3.01 6.34 -12.38
C HIS A 103 -1.72 5.61 -12.77
N PRO A 104 -0.73 6.28 -13.38
CA PRO A 104 0.51 5.64 -13.78
C PRO A 104 1.34 5.20 -12.57
N MET A 105 1.92 3.99 -12.65
CA MET A 105 2.94 3.53 -11.71
C MET A 105 4.25 3.33 -12.47
N THR A 106 5.28 4.09 -12.11
CA THR A 106 6.61 3.95 -12.70
C THR A 106 7.44 2.95 -11.89
N THR A 107 8.07 2.01 -12.56
CA THR A 107 8.89 0.95 -11.94
C THR A 107 10.38 1.04 -12.27
N THR A 108 10.81 2.03 -13.06
CA THR A 108 12.23 2.34 -13.24
C THR A 108 12.76 2.90 -11.94
N ILE A 109 13.60 2.14 -11.24
CA ILE A 109 14.02 2.45 -9.87
C ILE A 109 15.21 3.42 -9.84
N GLN A 110 15.11 4.39 -8.92
CA GLN A 110 16.22 5.22 -8.47
C GLN A 110 16.95 4.60 -7.27
N GLY A 111 16.22 3.91 -6.41
CA GLY A 111 16.74 3.24 -5.23
C GLY A 111 15.76 2.22 -4.67
N GLY A 112 16.27 1.33 -3.84
CA GLY A 112 15.46 0.33 -3.17
C GLY A 112 16.09 -0.15 -1.87
N GLY A 113 15.28 -0.69 -1.00
CA GLY A 113 15.67 -1.35 0.24
C GLY A 113 15.05 -2.74 0.30
N VAL A 114 15.71 -3.63 1.01
CA VAL A 114 15.30 -5.03 1.11
C VAL A 114 15.29 -5.45 2.57
N GLY A 115 14.17 -6.00 3.02
CA GLY A 115 14.02 -6.47 4.39
C GLY A 115 14.94 -7.66 4.67
N GLN A 116 15.41 -7.73 5.92
CA GLN A 116 16.10 -8.90 6.44
C GLN A 116 15.12 -9.77 7.20
N THR A 117 14.98 -11.01 6.78
CA THR A 117 14.17 -12.00 7.49
C THR A 117 14.59 -13.41 7.11
N VAL A 118 14.45 -14.34 8.04
CA VAL A 118 14.65 -15.78 7.79
C VAL A 118 13.36 -16.47 7.36
N GLY A 119 12.22 -15.79 7.46
CA GLY A 119 10.88 -16.33 7.21
C GLY A 119 10.10 -15.58 6.14
N PHE A 120 8.80 -15.73 6.20
CA PHE A 120 7.81 -15.06 5.36
C PHE A 120 6.77 -14.34 6.24
N PRO A 121 6.10 -13.29 5.77
CA PRO A 121 6.34 -12.66 4.47
C PRO A 121 7.70 -11.98 4.36
N ARG A 122 8.20 -11.84 3.14
CA ARG A 122 9.40 -11.05 2.81
C ARG A 122 8.99 -9.75 2.15
N ASN A 123 9.56 -8.64 2.61
CA ASN A 123 9.22 -7.30 2.10
C ASN A 123 10.43 -6.64 1.46
N ALA A 124 10.16 -5.87 0.42
CA ALA A 124 11.11 -4.95 -0.19
C ALA A 124 10.38 -3.65 -0.52
N ALA A 125 11.14 -2.56 -0.62
CA ALA A 125 10.61 -1.27 -1.03
C ALA A 125 11.47 -0.67 -2.13
N ALA A 126 10.86 0.09 -3.03
CA ALA A 126 11.55 0.79 -4.11
C ALA A 126 10.97 2.20 -4.29
N ALA A 127 11.82 3.11 -4.75
CA ALA A 127 11.43 4.42 -5.24
C ALA A 127 11.81 4.53 -6.72
N SER A 128 10.88 4.95 -7.57
CA SER A 128 11.13 5.16 -8.99
C SER A 128 11.85 6.48 -9.25
N GLU A 129 12.38 6.63 -10.47
CA GLU A 129 12.89 7.91 -10.96
C GLU A 129 11.75 8.88 -11.25
N GLY A 130 12.08 10.18 -11.25
CA GLY A 130 11.18 11.25 -11.67
C GLY A 130 10.93 12.32 -10.61
N ALA A 131 10.22 13.37 -11.01
CA ALA A 131 9.87 14.49 -10.12
C ALA A 131 8.81 14.12 -9.08
N SER A 132 7.93 13.19 -9.44
CA SER A 132 6.93 12.58 -8.56
C SER A 132 7.13 11.06 -8.59
N PRO A 133 8.08 10.52 -7.81
CA PRO A 133 8.41 9.11 -7.86
C PRO A 133 7.26 8.25 -7.34
N SER A 134 7.09 7.07 -7.93
CA SER A 134 6.29 6.03 -7.31
C SER A 134 7.10 5.40 -6.17
N LEU A 135 6.54 5.36 -4.97
CA LEU A 135 7.05 4.56 -3.86
C LEU A 135 6.30 3.23 -3.85
N ILE A 136 7.02 2.13 -3.86
CA ILE A 136 6.48 0.79 -4.08
C ILE A 136 6.86 -0.10 -2.91
N SER A 137 5.89 -0.81 -2.34
CA SER A 137 6.10 -1.91 -1.40
C SER A 137 5.84 -3.23 -2.11
N LEU A 138 6.77 -4.16 -1.96
CA LEU A 138 6.70 -5.51 -2.51
C LEU A 138 6.59 -6.53 -1.39
N GLU A 139 5.83 -7.60 -1.62
CA GLU A 139 5.74 -8.74 -0.70
C GLU A 139 5.92 -10.07 -1.41
N GLN A 140 6.44 -11.04 -0.67
CA GLN A 140 6.47 -12.46 -1.01
C GLN A 140 5.98 -13.26 0.19
N ASN A 141 4.85 -13.97 0.06
CA ASN A 141 4.20 -14.64 1.18
C ASN A 141 4.69 -16.08 1.42
N SER A 142 5.33 -16.70 0.43
CA SER A 142 5.97 -18.01 0.58
C SER A 142 7.14 -18.17 -0.37
N ALA A 143 7.96 -19.21 -0.17
CA ALA A 143 9.10 -19.51 -1.05
C ALA A 143 8.71 -19.85 -2.50
N ARG A 144 7.46 -20.22 -2.74
CA ARG A 144 6.93 -20.54 -4.07
C ARG A 144 6.24 -19.37 -4.75
N ASP A 145 5.91 -18.32 -3.98
CA ASP A 145 5.26 -17.14 -4.50
C ASP A 145 6.27 -16.21 -5.18
N GLN A 146 5.82 -15.50 -6.18
CA GLN A 146 6.54 -14.38 -6.73
C GLN A 146 6.35 -13.15 -5.84
N PHE A 147 7.34 -12.26 -5.81
CA PHE A 147 7.14 -10.93 -5.25
C PHE A 147 6.07 -10.18 -6.04
N LYS A 148 5.13 -9.56 -5.34
CA LYS A 148 4.03 -8.75 -5.90
C LYS A 148 4.04 -7.36 -5.26
N VAL A 149 3.51 -6.39 -5.98
CA VAL A 149 3.24 -5.06 -5.40
C VAL A 149 2.09 -5.21 -4.40
N TRP A 150 2.38 -4.91 -3.14
CA TRP A 150 1.37 -4.88 -2.09
C TRP A 150 0.75 -3.48 -1.95
N ALA A 151 1.59 -2.44 -2.08
CA ALA A 151 1.15 -1.05 -2.13
C ALA A 151 2.05 -0.23 -3.05
N TRP A 152 1.50 0.79 -3.66
CA TRP A 152 2.26 1.87 -4.27
C TRP A 152 1.58 3.20 -3.96
N VAL A 153 2.34 4.27 -3.98
CA VAL A 153 1.82 5.63 -3.88
C VAL A 153 2.55 6.52 -4.86
N GLN A 154 1.85 7.50 -5.42
CA GLN A 154 2.50 8.61 -6.10
C GLN A 154 3.09 9.54 -5.05
N GLY A 155 4.39 9.76 -5.11
CA GLY A 155 5.09 10.66 -4.21
C GLY A 155 4.63 12.11 -4.42
N PHE A 156 4.46 12.83 -3.34
CA PHE A 156 4.18 14.27 -3.39
C PHE A 156 5.45 15.01 -3.85
N SER A 157 5.31 16.01 -4.71
CA SER A 157 6.43 16.70 -5.37
C SER A 157 7.36 17.47 -4.43
N GLU A 158 7.01 17.65 -3.17
CA GLU A 158 7.91 18.23 -2.18
C GLU A 158 9.01 17.22 -1.81
N LYS A 159 10.27 17.66 -1.93
CA LYS A 159 11.46 16.88 -1.53
C LYS A 159 11.47 16.67 -0.02
N LYS A 160 10.72 15.71 0.46
CA LYS A 160 10.83 15.21 1.84
C LYS A 160 11.87 14.10 1.85
N ASN A 161 12.68 14.07 2.89
CA ASN A 161 13.67 13.01 3.08
C ASN A 161 12.96 11.66 3.15
N ILE A 162 12.95 10.95 2.03
CA ILE A 162 12.58 9.55 2.03
C ILE A 162 13.68 8.85 2.83
N PRO A 163 13.36 8.11 3.91
CA PRO A 163 14.35 7.34 4.65
C PRO A 163 15.12 6.51 3.66
N VAL A 164 16.42 6.62 3.69
CA VAL A 164 17.36 6.34 2.62
C VAL A 164 17.13 4.99 1.92
N LEU A 165 16.35 5.00 0.86
CA LEU A 165 16.41 3.97 -0.17
C LEU A 165 17.62 4.29 -1.05
N THR A 166 18.85 3.99 -0.55
CA THR A 166 20.05 4.21 -1.34
C THR A 166 20.18 3.16 -2.44
N LYS A 167 20.94 3.51 -3.51
CA LYS A 167 21.32 2.57 -4.58
C LYS A 167 22.13 1.34 -4.09
N GLN A 168 22.43 1.26 -2.81
CA GLN A 168 23.14 0.15 -2.19
C GLN A 168 22.13 -0.72 -1.44
N SER A 169 21.72 -1.80 -2.07
CA SER A 169 20.87 -2.87 -1.54
C SER A 169 21.38 -3.56 -0.27
N ALA A 170 22.56 -3.20 0.18
CA ALA A 170 23.24 -3.80 1.32
C ALA A 170 22.85 -3.15 2.67
N GLN A 171 21.99 -2.17 2.71
CA GLN A 171 21.53 -1.61 3.99
C GLN A 171 20.61 -2.58 4.70
N ARG A 172 21.03 -2.97 5.88
CA ARG A 172 20.24 -3.80 6.79
C ARG A 172 18.97 -3.04 7.16
N ALA A 173 17.83 -3.63 6.88
CA ALA A 173 16.55 -3.04 7.20
C ALA A 173 15.66 -4.09 7.87
N LYS A 174 15.02 -3.71 8.95
CA LYS A 174 13.98 -4.52 9.59
C LYS A 174 12.65 -4.30 8.87
N GLN A 175 11.87 -5.35 8.76
CA GLN A 175 10.49 -5.21 8.33
C GLN A 175 9.70 -4.50 9.44
N VAL A 176 8.88 -3.52 9.06
CA VAL A 176 8.02 -2.81 10.02
C VAL A 176 6.76 -3.60 10.34
N THR A 177 6.26 -3.38 11.56
CA THR A 177 4.95 -3.84 12.05
C THR A 177 4.19 -2.64 12.59
N ALA A 178 2.92 -2.82 12.97
CA ALA A 178 2.12 -1.77 13.61
C ALA A 178 2.80 -1.13 14.82
N ASP A 179 3.52 -1.95 15.58
CA ASP A 179 4.11 -1.60 16.87
C ASP A 179 5.65 -1.48 16.84
N SER A 180 6.25 -1.31 15.65
CA SER A 180 7.70 -1.10 15.52
C SER A 180 8.17 0.04 16.42
N THR A 181 9.25 -0.22 17.17
CA THR A 181 9.84 0.71 18.15
C THR A 181 11.15 1.31 17.64
N GLY A 182 11.73 2.26 18.41
CA GLY A 182 12.95 2.98 18.00
C GLY A 182 12.68 4.08 16.98
N LEU A 183 11.43 4.49 16.84
CA LEU A 183 10.94 5.56 15.98
C LEU A 183 10.29 6.65 16.85
N VAL A 184 10.15 7.88 16.32
CA VAL A 184 9.45 8.98 17.03
C VAL A 184 7.97 8.69 17.26
N SER A 185 7.41 7.76 16.50
CA SER A 185 6.03 7.26 16.62
C SER A 185 5.97 5.83 16.10
N THR A 186 5.15 4.96 16.68
CA THR A 186 4.87 3.65 16.05
C THR A 186 4.10 3.87 14.75
N PRO A 187 4.22 2.96 13.76
CA PRO A 187 3.45 3.03 12.51
C PRO A 187 1.95 3.18 12.74
N LYS A 188 1.39 2.44 13.71
CA LYS A 188 -0.02 2.56 14.07
C LYS A 188 -0.37 3.94 14.60
N ALA A 189 0.40 4.49 15.53
CA ALA A 189 0.14 5.81 16.08
C ALA A 189 0.28 6.92 15.02
N ALA A 190 1.20 6.77 14.07
CA ALA A 190 1.35 7.69 12.94
C ALA A 190 0.11 7.69 12.03
N LEU A 191 -0.44 6.49 11.72
CA LEU A 191 -1.68 6.36 10.96
C LEU A 191 -2.86 6.96 11.72
N ASP A 192 -3.03 6.62 13.00
CA ASP A 192 -4.14 7.12 13.83
C ASP A 192 -4.12 8.66 13.90
N ALA A 193 -2.93 9.26 14.10
CA ALA A 193 -2.77 10.72 14.11
C ALA A 193 -3.08 11.36 12.76
N TYR A 194 -2.70 10.71 11.64
CA TYR A 194 -3.01 11.23 10.32
C TYR A 194 -4.51 11.11 9.98
N VAL A 195 -5.16 10.03 10.36
CA VAL A 195 -6.62 9.86 10.24
C VAL A 195 -7.36 10.93 11.05
N ASP A 196 -6.89 11.22 12.27
CA ASP A 196 -7.42 12.32 13.06
C ASP A 196 -7.21 13.69 12.37
N ALA A 197 -6.04 13.91 11.76
CA ALA A 197 -5.77 15.14 11.00
C ALA A 197 -6.70 15.30 9.78
N LEU A 198 -7.09 14.19 9.13
CA LEU A 198 -8.09 14.20 8.06
C LEU A 198 -9.49 14.54 8.56
N ASN A 199 -9.87 14.05 9.75
CA ASN A 199 -11.18 14.30 10.33
C ASN A 199 -11.30 15.67 10.98
N HIS A 200 -10.21 16.14 11.62
CA HIS A 200 -10.14 17.38 12.39
C HIS A 200 -8.98 18.28 11.88
N PRO A 201 -9.13 18.91 10.68
CA PRO A 201 -8.03 19.67 10.07
C PRO A 201 -7.52 20.82 10.93
N ASP A 202 -8.37 21.40 11.77
CA ASP A 202 -8.03 22.49 12.69
C ASP A 202 -7.58 22.00 14.07
N GLY A 203 -7.63 20.69 14.31
CA GLY A 203 -7.20 20.05 15.57
C GLY A 203 -5.69 20.03 15.73
N GLU A 204 -5.21 19.41 16.82
CA GLU A 204 -3.79 19.31 17.14
C GLU A 204 -3.04 18.54 16.04
N ASN A 205 -3.51 17.35 15.68
CA ASN A 205 -2.92 16.56 14.60
C ASN A 205 -3.07 17.25 13.24
N GLY A 206 -4.20 17.91 12.99
CA GLY A 206 -4.42 18.67 11.76
C GLY A 206 -3.38 19.77 11.54
N LYS A 207 -2.93 20.43 12.61
CA LYS A 207 -1.86 21.43 12.61
C LYS A 207 -0.45 20.82 12.61
N ALA A 208 -0.31 19.59 13.10
CA ALA A 208 0.98 18.91 13.20
C ALA A 208 1.46 18.36 11.85
N PHE A 209 0.55 17.86 11.02
CA PHE A 209 0.87 17.41 9.66
C PHE A 209 0.86 18.60 8.69
N PRO A 210 1.88 18.72 7.81
CA PRO A 210 1.84 19.65 6.69
C PRO A 210 0.63 19.37 5.79
N ASP A 211 0.23 20.36 5.01
CA ASP A 211 -0.75 20.13 3.95
C ASP A 211 -0.17 19.22 2.87
N ASP A 212 -1.01 18.31 2.33
CA ASP A 212 -0.66 17.37 1.29
C ASP A 212 -1.86 17.10 0.35
N LEU A 213 -1.59 16.43 -0.78
CA LEU A 213 -2.61 16.23 -1.81
C LEU A 213 -3.80 15.37 -1.32
N LEU A 214 -3.60 14.41 -0.41
CA LEU A 214 -4.72 13.63 0.13
C LEU A 214 -5.56 14.47 1.09
N ARG A 215 -4.94 15.28 1.93
CA ARG A 215 -5.65 16.22 2.81
C ARG A 215 -6.45 17.23 1.99
N GLN A 216 -5.86 17.79 0.92
CA GLN A 216 -6.55 18.70 0.00
C GLN A 216 -7.74 18.01 -0.66
N LYS A 217 -7.59 16.77 -1.13
CA LYS A 217 -8.68 15.99 -1.73
C LYS A 217 -9.83 15.74 -0.75
N VAL A 218 -9.51 15.33 0.48
CA VAL A 218 -10.51 15.10 1.54
C VAL A 218 -11.21 16.41 1.94
N GLN A 219 -10.45 17.51 2.04
CA GLN A 219 -11.03 18.82 2.35
C GLN A 219 -11.89 19.36 1.20
N ALA A 220 -11.48 19.18 -0.05
CA ALA A 220 -12.29 19.54 -1.21
C ALA A 220 -13.62 18.77 -1.22
N ALA A 221 -13.59 17.47 -0.91
CA ALA A 221 -14.82 16.68 -0.76
C ALA A 221 -15.74 17.24 0.34
N ARG A 222 -15.17 17.63 1.50
CA ARG A 222 -15.93 18.18 2.64
C ARG A 222 -16.58 19.52 2.31
N THR A 223 -15.93 20.33 1.47
CA THR A 223 -16.41 21.65 1.06
C THR A 223 -17.16 21.64 -0.26
N THR A 224 -17.55 20.46 -0.76
CA THR A 224 -18.36 20.33 -1.97
C THR A 224 -19.64 21.15 -1.85
N ASN A 225 -19.84 22.09 -2.77
CA ASN A 225 -21.03 22.94 -2.76
C ASN A 225 -22.21 22.22 -3.40
N LEU A 226 -23.21 21.91 -2.62
CA LEU A 226 -24.48 21.33 -3.08
C LEU A 226 -25.58 22.37 -3.25
N SER A 227 -25.23 23.65 -3.43
CA SER A 227 -26.18 24.75 -3.69
C SER A 227 -27.29 24.87 -2.64
N SER A 228 -26.99 24.60 -1.39
CA SER A 228 -27.96 24.54 -0.27
C SER A 228 -29.04 23.45 -0.42
N LEU A 229 -28.89 22.54 -1.38
CA LEU A 229 -29.84 21.46 -1.63
C LEU A 229 -29.52 20.18 -0.86
N GLY A 230 -28.32 20.15 -0.23
CA GLY A 230 -27.83 18.97 0.47
C GLY A 230 -26.71 19.28 1.44
N GLU A 231 -26.31 18.26 2.17
CA GLU A 231 -25.20 18.23 3.11
C GLU A 231 -24.15 17.23 2.67
N VAL A 232 -22.88 17.54 2.94
CA VAL A 232 -21.76 16.61 2.74
C VAL A 232 -21.11 16.32 4.08
N THR A 233 -20.92 15.04 4.37
CA THR A 233 -20.13 14.58 5.52
C THR A 233 -18.97 13.73 5.03
N VAL A 234 -17.76 13.98 5.54
CA VAL A 234 -16.57 13.20 5.21
C VAL A 234 -15.99 12.63 6.49
N THR A 235 -15.76 11.31 6.48
CA THR A 235 -15.19 10.59 7.62
C THR A 235 -14.07 9.67 7.14
N ALA A 236 -12.87 9.82 7.70
CA ALA A 236 -11.73 8.94 7.46
C ALA A 236 -11.58 7.92 8.60
N THR A 237 -11.11 6.73 8.26
CA THR A 237 -10.84 5.64 9.20
C THR A 237 -9.54 4.92 8.80
N ALA A 238 -8.81 4.38 9.78
CA ALA A 238 -7.66 3.54 9.51
C ALA A 238 -8.05 2.29 8.70
N GLY A 239 -7.24 1.91 7.74
CA GLY A 239 -7.42 0.71 6.95
C GLY A 239 -7.14 -0.56 7.75
N LYS A 240 -7.52 -1.71 7.20
CA LYS A 240 -7.39 -3.02 7.86
C LYS A 240 -6.30 -3.92 7.25
N ASP A 241 -5.60 -3.43 6.24
CA ASP A 241 -4.60 -4.23 5.50
C ASP A 241 -3.28 -4.40 6.28
N GLY A 242 -3.12 -3.69 7.40
CA GLY A 242 -1.90 -3.72 8.21
C GLY A 242 -0.83 -2.75 7.71
N PHE A 243 0.41 -3.08 8.01
CA PHE A 243 1.57 -2.24 7.75
C PHE A 243 2.64 -3.05 7.04
N GLN A 244 3.25 -2.47 6.02
CA GLN A 244 4.46 -2.98 5.38
C GLN A 244 5.49 -1.86 5.25
N GLY A 245 6.74 -2.24 5.09
CA GLY A 245 7.81 -1.29 4.87
C GLY A 245 9.10 -1.71 5.58
N LEU A 246 10.03 -0.78 5.64
CA LEU A 246 11.39 -1.03 6.09
C LEU A 246 11.84 0.02 7.09
N GLN A 247 12.36 -0.43 8.22
CA GLN A 247 13.06 0.41 9.20
C GLN A 247 14.56 0.23 9.02
N MET A 248 15.26 1.32 8.72
CA MET A 248 16.70 1.32 8.53
C MET A 248 17.41 1.23 9.87
N GLU A 249 18.39 0.31 9.97
CA GLU A 249 19.21 0.17 11.18
C GLU A 249 20.41 1.12 11.18
N GLU A 250 20.87 1.53 9.98
CA GLU A 250 22.04 2.38 9.78
C GLU A 250 21.63 3.76 9.21
N GLY A 251 22.55 4.71 9.27
CA GLY A 251 22.31 6.08 8.80
C GLY A 251 21.33 6.84 9.70
N ASP A 252 20.39 7.51 9.11
CA ASP A 252 19.37 8.29 9.85
C ASP A 252 18.34 7.42 10.59
N GLY A 253 18.32 6.11 10.32
CA GLY A 253 17.62 5.10 11.10
C GLY A 253 16.09 5.26 11.17
N GLY A 254 15.46 5.91 10.21
CA GLY A 254 14.01 6.04 10.15
C GLY A 254 13.33 4.87 9.43
N ALA A 255 12.02 4.94 9.28
CA ALA A 255 11.23 3.94 8.58
C ALA A 255 10.44 4.53 7.42
N LEU A 256 10.42 3.79 6.31
CA LEU A 256 9.44 3.95 5.23
C LEU A 256 8.31 2.95 5.49
N VAL A 257 7.11 3.46 5.69
CA VAL A 257 5.95 2.65 6.09
C VAL A 257 4.83 2.84 5.09
N PHE A 258 4.27 1.73 4.60
CA PHE A 258 3.07 1.71 3.79
C PHE A 258 1.92 1.13 4.60
N THR A 259 0.75 1.72 4.45
CA THR A 259 -0.49 1.26 5.06
C THR A 259 -1.69 1.78 4.26
N THR A 260 -2.89 1.53 4.75
CA THR A 260 -4.13 2.01 4.12
C THR A 260 -4.97 2.82 5.08
N LEU A 261 -5.79 3.67 4.51
CA LEU A 261 -6.93 4.28 5.16
C LEU A 261 -8.12 4.32 4.19
N THR A 262 -9.30 4.43 4.74
CA THR A 262 -10.53 4.57 3.96
C THR A 262 -11.21 5.87 4.36
N TYR A 263 -11.76 6.61 3.41
CA TYR A 263 -12.68 7.69 3.74
C TYR A 263 -13.99 7.56 2.98
N THR A 264 -15.06 7.98 3.63
CA THR A 264 -16.40 8.01 3.06
C THR A 264 -16.84 9.45 2.87
N VAL A 265 -17.49 9.72 1.74
CA VAL A 265 -18.17 10.97 1.46
C VAL A 265 -19.65 10.66 1.35
N VAL A 266 -20.44 11.21 2.27
CA VAL A 266 -21.90 11.05 2.31
C VAL A 266 -22.54 12.31 1.77
N TYR A 267 -23.21 12.19 0.65
CA TYR A 267 -24.02 13.23 0.04
C TYR A 267 -25.49 13.00 0.41
N LYS A 268 -26.10 13.90 1.15
CA LYS A 268 -27.48 13.79 1.59
C LYS A 268 -28.29 14.95 1.05
N ARG A 269 -29.34 14.66 0.29
CA ARG A 269 -30.31 15.71 -0.11
C ARG A 269 -31.09 16.18 1.12
N THR A 270 -31.19 17.49 1.31
CA THR A 270 -31.91 18.10 2.45
C THR A 270 -33.16 18.88 2.03
N VAL A 271 -33.31 19.16 0.72
CA VAL A 271 -34.49 19.88 0.18
C VAL A 271 -35.29 18.93 -0.69
N ASP A 272 -36.56 18.71 -0.32
CA ASP A 272 -37.42 17.82 -1.06
C ASP A 272 -37.79 18.39 -2.46
N GLY A 273 -37.94 17.48 -3.44
CA GLY A 273 -38.20 17.86 -4.82
C GLY A 273 -37.04 18.56 -5.55
N SER A 274 -35.92 18.81 -4.88
CA SER A 274 -34.74 19.44 -5.52
C SER A 274 -34.03 18.49 -6.48
N ASP A 275 -33.42 19.06 -7.52
CA ASP A 275 -32.58 18.35 -8.47
C ASP A 275 -31.11 18.46 -8.03
N LEU A 276 -30.68 17.50 -7.20
CA LEU A 276 -29.30 17.36 -6.79
C LEU A 276 -28.66 16.23 -7.58
N THR A 277 -27.64 16.56 -8.37
CA THR A 277 -26.90 15.58 -9.20
C THR A 277 -25.41 15.62 -8.86
N LEU A 278 -24.78 14.45 -8.88
CA LEU A 278 -23.31 14.32 -8.74
C LEU A 278 -22.65 14.28 -10.12
N GLN A 279 -21.34 14.53 -10.11
CA GLN A 279 -20.47 14.50 -11.29
C GLN A 279 -19.19 13.69 -10.96
N GLY A 280 -18.35 13.48 -11.96
CA GLY A 280 -17.07 12.81 -11.80
C GLY A 280 -17.17 11.30 -11.58
N ASP A 281 -16.24 10.77 -10.78
CA ASP A 281 -16.11 9.35 -10.48
C ASP A 281 -17.34 8.74 -9.81
N VAL A 282 -17.93 9.45 -8.84
CA VAL A 282 -19.14 9.01 -8.14
C VAL A 282 -20.29 8.86 -9.12
N ALA A 283 -20.53 9.87 -9.97
CA ALA A 283 -21.57 9.83 -10.98
C ALA A 283 -21.36 8.69 -11.98
N ALA A 284 -20.12 8.43 -12.38
CA ALA A 284 -19.80 7.32 -13.28
C ALA A 284 -20.19 5.96 -12.68
N LEU A 285 -19.85 5.71 -11.39
CA LEU A 285 -20.21 4.47 -10.71
C LEU A 285 -21.67 4.38 -10.28
N MET A 286 -22.44 5.49 -10.27
CA MET A 286 -23.89 5.47 -10.08
C MET A 286 -24.65 4.96 -11.33
N GLY A 287 -23.96 4.78 -12.45
CA GLY A 287 -24.57 4.41 -13.73
C GLY A 287 -25.39 5.55 -14.32
N GLY A 288 -26.52 5.24 -14.97
CA GLY A 288 -27.34 6.24 -15.67
C GLY A 288 -28.15 7.19 -14.76
N ASN A 289 -28.27 6.93 -13.47
CA ASN A 289 -29.06 7.75 -12.55
C ASN A 289 -28.16 8.53 -11.58
N GLN A 290 -27.76 9.72 -11.99
CA GLN A 290 -26.86 10.61 -11.24
C GLN A 290 -27.63 11.50 -10.22
N LYS A 291 -28.97 11.47 -10.21
CA LYS A 291 -29.79 12.28 -9.32
C LYS A 291 -29.83 11.67 -7.92
N ILE A 292 -29.56 12.49 -6.90
CA ILE A 292 -29.71 12.10 -5.49
C ILE A 292 -31.15 12.32 -5.08
N VAL A 293 -31.81 11.26 -4.61
CA VAL A 293 -33.17 11.33 -4.05
C VAL A 293 -33.11 11.32 -2.52
N GLY A 294 -32.23 10.50 -1.93
CA GLY A 294 -32.00 10.39 -0.49
C GLY A 294 -30.55 10.65 -0.13
N THR A 295 -29.80 9.57 0.01
CA THR A 295 -28.38 9.60 0.41
C THR A 295 -27.55 8.79 -0.58
N VAL A 296 -26.39 9.31 -0.96
CA VAL A 296 -25.34 8.60 -1.69
C VAL A 296 -24.07 8.57 -0.84
N THR A 297 -23.52 7.39 -0.63
CA THR A 297 -22.26 7.20 0.09
C THR A 297 -21.18 6.71 -0.87
N ALA A 298 -20.17 7.52 -1.10
CA ALA A 298 -18.98 7.18 -1.84
C ALA A 298 -17.88 6.73 -0.86
N THR A 299 -17.32 5.53 -1.08
CA THR A 299 -16.23 4.98 -0.27
C THR A 299 -14.96 4.95 -1.08
N TYR A 300 -13.96 5.66 -0.59
CA TYR A 300 -12.62 5.73 -1.17
C TYR A 300 -11.65 4.94 -0.31
N ASP A 301 -10.81 4.15 -0.96
CA ASP A 301 -9.69 3.47 -0.33
C ASP A 301 -8.38 4.14 -0.75
N SER A 302 -7.46 4.29 0.20
CA SER A 302 -6.22 5.00 -0.03
C SER A 302 -5.04 4.21 0.53
N MET A 303 -4.04 3.95 -0.30
CA MET A 303 -2.70 3.59 0.16
C MET A 303 -1.96 4.88 0.53
N VAL A 304 -1.24 4.86 1.64
CA VAL A 304 -0.40 5.98 2.09
C VAL A 304 0.99 5.50 2.46
N ALA A 305 1.99 6.31 2.19
CA ALA A 305 3.36 6.07 2.61
C ALA A 305 3.82 7.13 3.59
N PHE A 306 4.39 6.71 4.71
CA PHE A 306 4.95 7.57 5.75
C PHE A 306 6.48 7.48 5.79
N SER A 307 7.12 8.60 6.04
CA SER A 307 8.45 8.67 6.65
C SER A 307 8.27 8.84 8.14
N ILE A 308 8.78 7.89 8.92
CA ILE A 308 8.76 7.95 10.38
C ILE A 308 10.22 8.02 10.84
N PRO A 309 10.69 9.18 11.36
CA PRO A 309 12.05 9.35 11.83
C PRO A 309 12.39 8.43 13.00
N LYS A 310 13.67 8.17 13.21
CA LYS A 310 14.14 7.40 14.36
C LYS A 310 13.91 8.16 15.67
N GLU A 311 13.76 7.43 16.73
CA GLU A 311 13.63 7.97 18.09
C GLU A 311 14.75 8.98 18.41
N GLY A 312 14.38 10.09 19.03
CA GLY A 312 15.28 11.20 19.35
C GLY A 312 15.55 12.17 18.18
N SER A 313 15.04 11.93 16.98
CA SER A 313 15.07 12.91 15.90
C SER A 313 14.19 14.11 16.21
N LYS A 314 14.57 15.28 15.70
CA LYS A 314 13.75 16.49 15.70
C LYS A 314 12.74 16.55 14.55
N ASP A 315 12.92 15.67 13.57
CA ASP A 315 12.03 15.57 12.43
C ASP A 315 10.69 14.94 12.85
N LYS A 316 9.64 15.33 12.16
CA LYS A 316 8.28 14.83 12.39
C LYS A 316 7.92 13.72 11.39
N VAL A 317 6.92 12.93 11.77
CA VAL A 317 6.26 12.03 10.81
C VAL A 317 5.77 12.84 9.60
N ALA A 318 6.05 12.33 8.42
CA ALA A 318 5.63 12.96 7.17
C ALA A 318 4.91 11.96 6.25
N VAL A 319 3.86 12.40 5.58
CA VAL A 319 3.24 11.66 4.48
C VAL A 319 4.04 11.92 3.22
N LEU A 320 4.54 10.86 2.60
CA LEU A 320 5.38 10.94 1.41
C LEU A 320 4.58 10.89 0.12
N GLY A 321 3.42 10.25 0.17
CA GLY A 321 2.56 10.10 -0.99
C GLY A 321 1.30 9.33 -0.64
N ALA A 322 0.35 9.35 -1.56
CA ALA A 322 -0.88 8.58 -1.47
C ALA A 322 -1.35 8.15 -2.86
N GLU A 323 -2.09 7.03 -2.90
CA GLU A 323 -2.84 6.59 -4.07
C GLU A 323 -4.26 6.23 -3.63
N THR A 324 -5.26 6.77 -4.32
CA THR A 324 -6.66 6.70 -3.87
C THR A 324 -7.59 6.35 -5.04
N ALA A 325 -8.49 5.38 -4.82
CA ALA A 325 -9.56 5.10 -5.76
C ALA A 325 -10.93 5.01 -5.06
N LEU A 326 -11.98 5.34 -5.80
CA LEU A 326 -13.37 5.11 -5.41
C LEU A 326 -13.67 3.62 -5.55
N ILE A 327 -13.88 2.94 -4.42
CA ILE A 327 -14.07 1.48 -4.41
C ILE A 327 -15.54 1.07 -4.37
N LYS A 328 -16.43 1.97 -3.95
CA LYS A 328 -17.85 1.67 -3.81
C LYS A 328 -18.71 2.94 -3.80
N VAL A 329 -19.88 2.84 -4.40
CA VAL A 329 -20.95 3.83 -4.26
C VAL A 329 -22.20 3.10 -3.80
N ASP A 330 -22.72 3.48 -2.64
CA ASP A 330 -24.01 3.01 -2.11
C ASP A 330 -25.05 4.09 -2.24
N ARG A 331 -26.25 3.70 -2.62
CA ARG A 331 -27.39 4.59 -2.75
C ARG A 331 -28.51 4.13 -1.82
N ASP A 332 -29.07 5.08 -1.08
CA ASP A 332 -30.23 4.85 -0.20
C ASP A 332 -31.30 5.90 -0.48
N ASP A 333 -32.22 5.55 -1.35
CA ASP A 333 -33.35 6.42 -1.73
C ASP A 333 -34.50 6.37 -0.70
N SER A 334 -34.51 5.47 0.27
CA SER A 334 -35.51 5.34 1.33
C SER A 334 -35.50 6.52 2.31
N LYS A 335 -34.40 7.27 2.37
CA LYS A 335 -34.23 8.49 3.18
C LYS A 335 -34.68 9.75 2.47
N THR A 336 -35.67 9.64 1.58
CA THR A 336 -36.33 10.79 0.97
C THR A 336 -37.05 11.59 2.06
N LEU A 337 -36.80 12.90 2.12
CA LEU A 337 -37.52 13.77 3.01
C LEU A 337 -39.01 13.76 2.58
N ALA A 338 -39.95 13.66 3.54
CA ALA A 338 -41.36 13.81 3.26
C ALA A 338 -41.60 15.19 2.62
N PRO A 339 -42.54 15.30 1.64
CA PRO A 339 -42.89 16.59 1.07
C PRO A 339 -43.26 17.55 2.20
N THR A 340 -42.64 18.70 2.26
CA THR A 340 -43.13 19.78 3.13
C THR A 340 -44.51 20.12 2.64
N ALA A 341 -45.54 19.87 3.46
CA ALA A 341 -46.90 20.20 3.12
C ALA A 341 -46.92 21.67 2.72
N SER A 342 -47.20 21.96 1.44
CA SER A 342 -47.44 23.31 0.97
C SER A 342 -48.50 23.91 1.86
N ALA A 343 -48.17 25.01 2.55
CA ALA A 343 -49.17 25.78 3.28
C ALA A 343 -50.25 26.14 2.27
N SER A 344 -51.37 25.46 2.38
CA SER A 344 -52.56 25.72 1.58
C SER A 344 -52.91 27.18 1.76
N ALA A 345 -52.74 27.94 0.70
CA ALA A 345 -53.28 29.30 0.63
C ALA A 345 -54.78 29.24 0.96
N LYS A 346 -55.15 29.89 2.02
CA LYS A 346 -56.54 30.08 2.42
C LYS A 346 -57.22 30.90 1.32
N PRO A 347 -58.32 30.46 0.69
CA PRO A 347 -59.04 31.34 -0.21
C PRO A 347 -59.69 32.43 0.62
N SER A 348 -59.54 33.65 0.18
CA SER A 348 -60.25 34.85 0.65
C SER A 348 -61.72 34.87 0.20
#